data_a0ca5110c0bdd7ce533079ffe35f1cb6
#
_entry.id   a0ca5110c0bdd7ce533079ffe35f1cb6
#
_cell.length_a   1.000
_cell.length_b   1.000
_cell.length_c   1.000
_cell.angle_alpha   90.00
_cell.angle_beta   90.00
_cell.angle_gamma   90.00
#
_symmetry.space_group_name_H-M   'P 1'
#
loop_
_entity.id
_entity.type
_entity.pdbx_description
1 polymer ?
#
loop_
_entity_poly.entity_id
_entity_poly.type
_entity_poly.pdbx_seq_one_letter_code
_entity_poly.pdbx_strand_id
1 'polypeptide(L)'
;MTHSASAQTRKRVLIVSFTVCALILIGGIAFTVCMYLDGDFARGELVRRLWYAVLCIAMIAAIFLVELLFRIRFPLALEVSLMAFAVAALCGGNLYGLYGYVPFWDKLLHTLSGPLFSIVGLSFGTLILKDMPEGVGKAAAVALFAFLFSLAVGYLWEVFEYSVDSLMPGGYNNQRWQNGVVGQLENGNWEVTEPRGSGLIDTMSDLICNFVGTLCFLVPVLVLFVKKPSRAELFALERRQKRTKKARPSPEERE
;
A
#
# COMPACT_ATOMS: atom_id res chain seq x y z
N MET A 1 -25.51 10.41 6.91
CA MET A 1 -24.82 11.66 6.51
C MET A 1 -23.32 11.36 6.57
N THR A 2 -22.72 11.04 5.45
CA THR A 2 -21.27 10.94 5.32
C THR A 2 -20.73 12.36 5.36
N HIS A 3 -20.00 12.72 6.43
CA HIS A 3 -19.28 13.97 6.48
C HIS A 3 -18.15 13.93 5.44
N SER A 4 -18.48 14.25 4.20
CA SER A 4 -17.47 14.62 3.20
C SER A 4 -16.71 15.81 3.77
N ALA A 5 -15.40 15.63 3.99
CA ALA A 5 -14.55 16.76 4.39
C ALA A 5 -14.74 17.88 3.37
N SER A 6 -14.85 19.14 3.83
CA SER A 6 -14.96 20.25 2.89
C SER A 6 -13.79 20.20 1.90
N ALA A 7 -14.01 20.60 0.64
CA ALA A 7 -12.96 20.58 -0.38
C ALA A 7 -11.68 21.31 0.07
N GLN A 8 -11.84 22.34 0.89
CA GLN A 8 -10.72 23.08 1.47
C GLN A 8 -9.96 22.27 2.53
N THR A 9 -10.68 21.56 3.41
CA THR A 9 -10.07 20.67 4.42
C THR A 9 -9.31 19.55 3.74
N ARG A 10 -9.93 18.86 2.74
CA ARG A 10 -9.27 17.82 1.95
C ARG A 10 -7.96 18.33 1.32
N LYS A 11 -8.02 19.50 0.65
CA LYS A 11 -6.84 20.11 0.04
C LYS A 11 -5.73 20.37 1.05
N ARG A 12 -6.06 20.92 2.23
CA ARG A 12 -5.08 21.19 3.30
C ARG A 12 -4.44 19.91 3.80
N VAL A 13 -5.24 18.90 4.12
CA VAL A 13 -4.73 17.60 4.61
C VAL A 13 -3.83 16.93 3.58
N LEU A 14 -4.23 16.90 2.31
CA LEU A 14 -3.39 16.32 1.26
C LEU A 14 -2.08 17.08 1.07
N ILE A 15 -2.09 18.42 1.10
CA ILE A 15 -0.84 19.21 1.04
C ILE A 15 0.08 18.83 2.20
N VAL A 16 -0.44 18.79 3.42
CA VAL A 16 0.36 18.39 4.59
C VAL A 16 0.90 16.97 4.43
N SER A 17 0.05 16.02 4.04
CA SER A 17 0.47 14.62 3.84
C SER A 17 1.55 14.48 2.77
N PHE A 18 1.39 15.14 1.62
CA PHE A 18 2.44 15.17 0.59
C PHE A 18 3.73 15.81 1.07
N THR A 19 3.64 16.91 1.82
CA THR A 19 4.83 17.57 2.39
C THR A 19 5.56 16.64 3.35
N VAL A 20 4.84 15.97 4.25
CA VAL A 20 5.41 15.01 5.19
C VAL A 20 6.05 13.82 4.44
N CYS A 21 5.35 13.22 3.49
CA CYS A 21 5.90 12.15 2.67
C CYS A 21 7.16 12.58 1.91
N ALA A 22 7.15 13.77 1.33
CA ALA A 22 8.31 14.32 0.62
C ALA A 22 9.52 14.56 1.56
N LEU A 23 9.27 15.09 2.76
CA LEU A 23 10.33 15.29 3.76
C LEU A 23 10.94 13.96 4.21
N ILE A 24 10.12 12.94 4.48
CA ILE A 24 10.59 11.60 4.85
C ILE A 24 11.40 10.98 3.70
N LEU A 25 10.92 11.11 2.45
CA LEU A 25 11.61 10.59 1.28
C LEU A 25 12.97 11.28 1.05
N ILE A 26 13.00 12.61 1.08
CA ILE A 26 14.23 13.40 0.92
C ILE A 26 15.21 13.07 2.04
N GLY A 27 14.75 12.99 3.29
CA GLY A 27 15.56 12.59 4.43
C GLY A 27 16.13 11.18 4.27
N GLY A 28 15.33 10.22 3.80
CA GLY A 28 15.78 8.85 3.53
C GLY A 28 16.80 8.75 2.40
N ILE A 29 16.62 9.53 1.33
CA ILE A 29 17.61 9.63 0.24
C ILE A 29 18.93 10.22 0.78
N ALA A 30 18.85 11.34 1.52
CA ALA A 30 20.02 11.97 2.11
C ALA A 30 20.75 11.02 3.07
N PHE A 31 20.02 10.34 3.96
CA PHE A 31 20.55 9.32 4.86
C PHE A 31 21.28 8.21 4.10
N THR A 32 20.63 7.66 3.06
CA THR A 32 21.22 6.61 2.22
C THR A 32 22.51 7.08 1.53
N VAL A 33 22.53 8.32 1.01
CA VAL A 33 23.71 8.88 0.36
C VAL A 33 24.84 9.10 1.37
N CYS A 34 24.55 9.62 2.56
CA CYS A 34 25.55 9.79 3.62
C CYS A 34 26.18 8.45 4.00
N MET A 35 25.41 7.41 4.27
CA MET A 35 25.92 6.06 4.56
C MET A 35 26.82 5.51 3.45
N TYR A 36 26.47 5.76 2.18
CA TYR A 36 27.31 5.38 1.04
C TYR A 36 28.63 6.13 1.02
N LEU A 37 28.62 7.44 1.29
CA LEU A 37 29.85 8.27 1.35
C LEU A 37 30.76 7.89 2.52
N ASP A 38 30.16 7.43 3.62
CA ASP A 38 30.89 6.93 4.80
C ASP A 38 31.46 5.51 4.58
N GLY A 39 31.10 4.86 3.46
CA GLY A 39 31.62 3.55 3.08
C GLY A 39 30.88 2.36 3.68
N ASP A 40 29.71 2.57 4.25
CA ASP A 40 28.91 1.53 4.92
C ASP A 40 28.41 0.45 3.95
N PHE A 41 28.30 0.77 2.65
CA PHE A 41 27.88 -0.20 1.63
C PHE A 41 28.34 0.14 0.22
N ALA A 42 28.32 -0.86 -0.67
CA ALA A 42 28.76 -0.74 -2.04
C ALA A 42 27.76 0.03 -2.93
N ARG A 43 28.23 0.51 -4.10
CA ARG A 43 27.43 1.24 -5.09
C ARG A 43 26.15 0.49 -5.50
N GLY A 44 26.17 -0.83 -5.57
CA GLY A 44 25.00 -1.63 -5.92
C GLY A 44 23.87 -1.46 -4.91
N GLU A 45 24.20 -1.41 -3.63
CA GLU A 45 23.24 -1.18 -2.55
C GLU A 45 22.63 0.25 -2.62
N LEU A 46 23.47 1.26 -2.92
CA LEU A 46 22.97 2.63 -3.16
C LEU A 46 21.91 2.65 -4.27
N VAL A 47 22.23 2.04 -5.42
CA VAL A 47 21.30 2.00 -6.56
C VAL A 47 20.01 1.28 -6.18
N ARG A 48 20.10 0.17 -5.46
CA ARG A 48 18.96 -0.60 -4.98
C ARG A 48 18.06 0.25 -4.07
N ARG A 49 18.63 0.93 -3.08
CA ARG A 49 17.87 1.79 -2.15
C ARG A 49 17.21 2.96 -2.87
N LEU A 50 17.91 3.61 -3.79
CA LEU A 50 17.33 4.69 -4.60
C LEU A 50 16.20 4.20 -5.50
N TRP A 51 16.25 2.94 -5.99
CA TRP A 51 15.16 2.33 -6.72
C TRP A 51 13.88 2.26 -5.87
N TYR A 52 13.97 1.91 -4.59
CA TYR A 52 12.81 1.92 -3.70
C TYR A 52 12.26 3.34 -3.45
N ALA A 53 13.07 4.38 -3.53
CA ALA A 53 12.58 5.75 -3.51
C ALA A 53 11.70 6.05 -4.74
N VAL A 54 12.14 5.61 -5.94
CA VAL A 54 11.34 5.75 -7.17
C VAL A 54 10.05 4.94 -7.07
N LEU A 55 10.11 3.72 -6.56
CA LEU A 55 8.93 2.87 -6.37
C LEU A 55 7.94 3.49 -5.37
N CYS A 56 8.41 4.13 -4.30
CA CYS A 56 7.57 4.86 -3.36
C CYS A 56 6.79 5.99 -4.05
N ILE A 57 7.46 6.78 -4.88
CA ILE A 57 6.81 7.84 -5.67
C ILE A 57 5.76 7.24 -6.60
N ALA A 58 6.11 6.15 -7.30
CA ALA A 58 5.21 5.47 -8.23
C ALA A 58 3.97 4.91 -7.52
N MET A 59 4.11 4.31 -6.33
CA MET A 59 2.98 3.82 -5.55
C MET A 59 2.06 4.95 -5.08
N ILE A 60 2.62 6.06 -4.60
CA ILE A 60 1.81 7.23 -4.22
C ILE A 60 1.09 7.79 -5.45
N ALA A 61 1.77 7.90 -6.59
CA ALA A 61 1.16 8.36 -7.84
C ALA A 61 0.05 7.41 -8.32
N ALA A 62 0.20 6.09 -8.14
CA ALA A 62 -0.79 5.09 -8.53
C ALA A 62 -2.13 5.29 -7.80
N ILE A 63 -2.14 5.74 -6.53
CA ILE A 63 -3.37 6.04 -5.79
C ILE A 63 -4.20 7.08 -6.56
N PHE A 64 -3.57 8.17 -6.98
CA PHE A 64 -4.23 9.28 -7.69
C PHE A 64 -4.53 8.93 -9.15
N LEU A 65 -3.70 8.08 -9.77
CA LEU A 65 -3.95 7.57 -11.11
C LEU A 65 -5.21 6.69 -11.14
N VAL A 66 -5.40 5.82 -10.14
CA VAL A 66 -6.62 5.02 -9.99
C VAL A 66 -7.85 5.93 -9.84
N GLU A 67 -7.77 6.96 -8.98
CA GLU A 67 -8.86 7.94 -8.85
C GLU A 67 -9.19 8.64 -10.18
N LEU A 68 -8.17 8.97 -10.96
CA LEU A 68 -8.32 9.64 -12.24
C LEU A 68 -8.95 8.71 -13.29
N LEU A 69 -8.42 7.49 -13.44
CA LEU A 69 -8.87 6.53 -14.45
C LEU A 69 -10.32 6.08 -14.21
N PHE A 70 -10.66 5.77 -12.97
CA PHE A 70 -12.01 5.33 -12.61
C PHE A 70 -12.98 6.49 -12.30
N ARG A 71 -12.49 7.75 -12.33
CA ARG A 71 -13.26 8.95 -12.00
C ARG A 71 -13.92 8.87 -10.63
N ILE A 72 -13.22 8.30 -9.69
CA ILE A 72 -13.64 8.14 -8.30
C ILE A 72 -12.80 9.03 -7.37
N ARG A 73 -13.19 9.08 -6.10
CA ARG A 73 -12.39 9.61 -4.99
C ARG A 73 -12.43 8.65 -3.84
N PHE A 74 -11.28 8.30 -3.33
CA PHE A 74 -11.17 7.58 -2.08
C PHE A 74 -11.56 8.48 -0.88
N PRO A 75 -12.08 7.90 0.21
CA PRO A 75 -12.16 8.62 1.48
C PRO A 75 -10.80 9.19 1.86
N LEU A 76 -10.77 10.42 2.36
CA LEU A 76 -9.51 11.13 2.69
C LEU A 76 -8.61 10.33 3.64
N ALA A 77 -9.21 9.69 4.65
CA ALA A 77 -8.47 8.84 5.59
C ALA A 77 -7.77 7.68 4.87
N LEU A 78 -8.43 7.04 3.89
CA LEU A 78 -7.86 5.95 3.12
C LEU A 78 -6.70 6.43 2.25
N GLU A 79 -6.82 7.59 1.56
CA GLU A 79 -5.72 8.17 0.79
C GLU A 79 -4.48 8.42 1.65
N VAL A 80 -4.68 9.06 2.81
CA VAL A 80 -3.58 9.33 3.74
C VAL A 80 -2.96 8.05 4.27
N SER A 81 -3.79 7.03 4.60
CA SER A 81 -3.29 5.74 5.08
C SER A 81 -2.49 4.99 4.02
N LEU A 82 -2.94 5.00 2.76
CA LEU A 82 -2.22 4.39 1.64
C LEU A 82 -0.86 5.09 1.39
N MET A 83 -0.83 6.42 1.45
CA MET A 83 0.42 7.19 1.33
C MET A 83 1.37 6.87 2.49
N ALA A 84 0.88 6.86 3.73
CA ALA A 84 1.67 6.54 4.91
C ALA A 84 2.21 5.10 4.85
N PHE A 85 1.40 4.15 4.40
CA PHE A 85 1.81 2.76 4.22
C PHE A 85 2.91 2.63 3.15
N ALA A 86 2.78 3.28 1.99
CA ALA A 86 3.81 3.27 0.96
C ALA A 86 5.15 3.84 1.46
N VAL A 87 5.10 4.94 2.22
CA VAL A 87 6.29 5.54 2.84
C VAL A 87 6.89 4.62 3.90
N ALA A 88 6.08 4.02 4.78
CA ALA A 88 6.55 3.10 5.81
C ALA A 88 7.23 1.86 5.20
N ALA A 89 6.60 1.26 4.17
CA ALA A 89 7.14 0.08 3.52
C ALA A 89 8.43 0.37 2.74
N LEU A 90 8.42 1.37 1.88
CA LEU A 90 9.50 1.59 0.92
C LEU A 90 10.58 2.53 1.45
N CYS A 91 10.20 3.66 2.06
CA CYS A 91 11.20 4.55 2.66
C CYS A 91 11.65 4.03 4.02
N GLY A 92 10.75 3.74 4.94
CA GLY A 92 11.07 3.20 6.26
C GLY A 92 11.85 1.90 6.15
N GLY A 93 11.30 0.94 5.41
CA GLY A 93 11.89 -0.38 5.22
C GLY A 93 13.26 -0.35 4.57
N ASN A 94 13.39 0.29 3.40
CA ASN A 94 14.58 0.19 2.56
C ASN A 94 15.56 1.37 2.70
N LEU A 95 15.08 2.64 2.69
CA LEU A 95 15.99 3.78 2.77
C LEU A 95 16.55 3.96 4.18
N TYR A 96 15.69 3.84 5.20
CA TYR A 96 16.09 3.90 6.60
C TYR A 96 16.53 2.55 7.18
N GLY A 97 16.34 1.45 6.43
CA GLY A 97 16.83 0.12 6.81
C GLY A 97 16.03 -0.59 7.90
N LEU A 98 14.76 -0.19 8.15
CA LEU A 98 13.96 -0.78 9.23
C LEU A 98 13.75 -2.29 9.09
N TYR A 99 13.78 -2.84 7.87
CA TYR A 99 13.77 -4.30 7.66
C TYR A 99 14.99 -5.00 8.33
N GLY A 100 16.12 -4.32 8.46
CA GLY A 100 17.30 -4.86 9.14
C GLY A 100 17.32 -4.60 10.64
N TYR A 101 16.80 -3.45 11.09
CA TYR A 101 16.87 -3.04 12.49
C TYR A 101 15.68 -3.46 13.34
N VAL A 102 14.49 -3.68 12.73
CA VAL A 102 13.26 -4.05 13.43
C VAL A 102 12.80 -5.42 12.94
N PRO A 103 13.05 -6.50 13.68
CA PRO A 103 12.83 -7.87 13.22
C PRO A 103 11.41 -8.19 12.77
N PHE A 104 10.40 -7.48 13.31
CA PHE A 104 8.98 -7.67 13.00
C PHE A 104 8.42 -6.65 12.02
N TRP A 105 9.27 -5.75 11.43
CA TRP A 105 8.80 -4.65 10.58
C TRP A 105 8.00 -5.14 9.38
N ASP A 106 8.51 -6.13 8.72
CA ASP A 106 7.93 -6.79 7.57
C ASP A 106 6.56 -7.42 7.91
N LYS A 107 6.52 -8.27 8.92
CA LYS A 107 5.29 -8.91 9.40
C LYS A 107 4.23 -7.90 9.87
N LEU A 108 4.67 -6.77 10.45
CA LEU A 108 3.79 -5.66 10.82
C LEU A 108 3.15 -5.04 9.56
N LEU A 109 3.94 -4.79 8.52
CA LEU A 109 3.42 -4.23 7.27
C LEU A 109 2.45 -5.19 6.59
N HIS A 110 2.76 -6.48 6.51
CA HIS A 110 1.84 -7.48 5.97
C HIS A 110 0.55 -7.58 6.80
N THR A 111 0.63 -7.51 8.13
CA THR A 111 -0.56 -7.47 8.99
C THR A 111 -1.41 -6.22 8.75
N LEU A 112 -0.79 -5.05 8.60
CA LEU A 112 -1.48 -3.77 8.34
C LEU A 112 -2.03 -3.68 6.91
N SER A 113 -1.41 -4.35 5.95
CA SER A 113 -1.90 -4.41 4.58
C SER A 113 -3.29 -5.06 4.49
N GLY A 114 -3.57 -6.06 5.35
CA GLY A 114 -4.86 -6.74 5.41
C GLY A 114 -6.05 -5.79 5.58
N PRO A 115 -6.15 -5.03 6.68
CA PRO A 115 -7.17 -4.01 6.89
C PRO A 115 -7.18 -2.95 5.78
N LEU A 116 -6.01 -2.47 5.39
CA LEU A 116 -5.88 -1.37 4.43
C LEU A 116 -6.47 -1.75 3.06
N PHE A 117 -6.07 -2.89 2.52
CA PHE A 117 -6.61 -3.35 1.24
C PHE A 117 -8.03 -3.91 1.35
N SER A 118 -8.46 -4.36 2.53
CA SER A 118 -9.87 -4.65 2.77
C SER A 118 -10.75 -3.40 2.65
N ILE A 119 -10.31 -2.25 3.14
CA ILE A 119 -11.05 -0.98 2.99
C ILE A 119 -11.13 -0.59 1.50
N VAL A 120 -10.04 -0.74 0.75
CA VAL A 120 -10.04 -0.55 -0.71
C VAL A 120 -11.03 -1.50 -1.38
N GLY A 121 -11.01 -2.77 -1.00
CA GLY A 121 -11.91 -3.80 -1.51
C GLY A 121 -13.38 -3.51 -1.18
N LEU A 122 -13.71 -3.08 0.05
CA LEU A 122 -15.05 -2.62 0.42
C LEU A 122 -15.50 -1.47 -0.47
N SER A 123 -14.61 -0.51 -0.70
CA SER A 123 -14.91 0.66 -1.53
C SER A 123 -15.22 0.28 -2.99
N PHE A 124 -14.42 -0.60 -3.60
CA PHE A 124 -14.70 -1.11 -4.95
C PHE A 124 -15.89 -2.06 -4.97
N GLY A 125 -16.06 -2.92 -3.97
CA GLY A 125 -17.19 -3.82 -3.85
C GLY A 125 -18.52 -3.09 -3.81
N THR A 126 -18.63 -2.00 -3.06
CA THR A 126 -19.83 -1.15 -3.04
C THR A 126 -20.12 -0.51 -4.39
N LEU A 127 -19.09 -0.15 -5.15
CA LEU A 127 -19.25 0.42 -6.50
C LEU A 127 -19.69 -0.63 -7.53
N ILE A 128 -19.06 -1.81 -7.50
CA ILE A 128 -19.34 -2.90 -8.46
C ILE A 128 -20.74 -3.48 -8.22
N LEU A 129 -21.10 -3.68 -6.96
CA LEU A 129 -22.37 -4.28 -6.55
C LEU A 129 -23.48 -3.24 -6.28
N LYS A 130 -23.33 -2.01 -6.79
CA LYS A 130 -24.27 -0.90 -6.54
C LYS A 130 -25.71 -1.21 -6.92
N ASP A 131 -25.94 -1.98 -7.99
CA ASP A 131 -27.25 -2.31 -8.53
C ASP A 131 -27.87 -3.56 -7.83
N MET A 132 -27.15 -4.19 -6.92
CA MET A 132 -27.68 -5.29 -6.10
C MET A 132 -28.65 -4.75 -5.04
N PRO A 133 -29.80 -5.43 -4.80
CA PRO A 133 -30.75 -5.01 -3.77
C PRO A 133 -30.09 -4.85 -2.39
N GLU A 134 -30.48 -3.77 -1.69
CA GLU A 134 -29.95 -3.51 -0.33
C GLU A 134 -30.38 -4.62 0.63
N GLY A 135 -29.48 -5.03 1.50
CA GLY A 135 -29.72 -6.05 2.50
C GLY A 135 -28.47 -6.83 2.88
N VAL A 136 -28.66 -7.86 3.71
CA VAL A 136 -27.57 -8.71 4.23
C VAL A 136 -26.81 -9.40 3.09
N GLY A 137 -27.52 -9.81 2.02
CA GLY A 137 -26.89 -10.46 0.85
C GLY A 137 -25.87 -9.56 0.15
N LYS A 138 -26.23 -8.30 -0.13
CA LYS A 138 -25.30 -7.30 -0.71
C LYS A 138 -24.13 -7.04 0.24
N ALA A 139 -24.41 -6.83 1.51
CA ALA A 139 -23.39 -6.56 2.51
C ALA A 139 -22.38 -7.72 2.62
N ALA A 140 -22.86 -8.97 2.61
CA ALA A 140 -22.01 -10.16 2.60
C ALA A 140 -21.19 -10.27 1.31
N ALA A 141 -21.78 -10.00 0.15
CA ALA A 141 -21.07 -10.02 -1.14
C ALA A 141 -19.97 -8.95 -1.20
N VAL A 142 -20.22 -7.74 -0.69
CA VAL A 142 -19.23 -6.66 -0.58
C VAL A 142 -18.08 -7.07 0.34
N ALA A 143 -18.41 -7.67 1.51
CA ALA A 143 -17.39 -8.14 2.45
C ALA A 143 -16.55 -9.29 1.86
N LEU A 144 -17.17 -10.23 1.14
CA LEU A 144 -16.47 -11.31 0.45
C LEU A 144 -15.55 -10.76 -0.65
N PHE A 145 -16.04 -9.79 -1.44
CA PHE A 145 -15.21 -9.12 -2.44
C PHE A 145 -13.98 -8.45 -1.78
N ALA A 146 -14.18 -7.75 -0.67
CA ALA A 146 -13.10 -7.09 0.06
C ALA A 146 -12.08 -8.09 0.62
N PHE A 147 -12.55 -9.22 1.13
CA PHE A 147 -11.70 -10.31 1.60
C PHE A 147 -10.81 -10.83 0.46
N LEU A 148 -11.41 -11.23 -0.64
CA LEU A 148 -10.68 -11.76 -1.80
C LEU A 148 -9.74 -10.72 -2.41
N PHE A 149 -10.15 -9.44 -2.45
CA PHE A 149 -9.32 -8.35 -2.94
C PHE A 149 -8.06 -8.16 -2.09
N SER A 150 -8.21 -8.13 -0.76
CA SER A 150 -7.06 -7.98 0.14
C SER A 150 -6.07 -9.13 0.00
N LEU A 151 -6.55 -10.37 -0.05
CA LEU A 151 -5.68 -11.54 -0.26
C LEU A 151 -5.00 -11.52 -1.62
N ALA A 152 -5.72 -11.11 -2.69
CA ALA A 152 -5.15 -11.00 -4.03
C ALA A 152 -4.02 -9.96 -4.08
N VAL A 153 -4.17 -8.81 -3.41
CA VAL A 153 -3.10 -7.81 -3.34
C VAL A 153 -1.89 -8.35 -2.58
N GLY A 154 -2.11 -9.03 -1.43
CA GLY A 154 -1.04 -9.68 -0.69
C GLY A 154 -0.30 -10.70 -1.54
N TYR A 155 -1.03 -11.59 -2.24
CA TYR A 155 -0.44 -12.57 -3.15
C TYR A 155 0.36 -11.91 -4.29
N LEU A 156 -0.18 -10.86 -4.92
CA LEU A 156 0.52 -10.16 -6.01
C LEU A 156 1.80 -9.47 -5.51
N TRP A 157 1.81 -9.03 -4.26
CA TRP A 157 3.02 -8.48 -3.65
C TRP A 157 4.11 -9.55 -3.51
N GLU A 158 3.78 -10.73 -3.00
CA GLU A 158 4.72 -11.85 -2.92
C GLU A 158 5.25 -12.30 -4.28
N VAL A 159 4.36 -12.31 -5.32
CA VAL A 159 4.80 -12.58 -6.71
C VAL A 159 5.77 -11.50 -7.20
N PHE A 160 5.55 -10.23 -6.83
CA PHE A 160 6.46 -9.15 -7.16
C PHE A 160 7.83 -9.36 -6.49
N GLU A 161 7.86 -9.64 -5.19
CA GLU A 161 9.11 -9.87 -4.44
C GLU A 161 9.89 -11.06 -5.01
N TYR A 162 9.21 -12.18 -5.24
CA TYR A 162 9.80 -13.36 -5.89
C TYR A 162 10.39 -13.02 -7.27
N SER A 163 9.64 -12.25 -8.06
CA SER A 163 10.08 -11.92 -9.43
C SER A 163 11.32 -11.02 -9.42
N VAL A 164 11.35 -10.03 -8.54
CA VAL A 164 12.53 -9.14 -8.39
C VAL A 164 13.75 -9.94 -7.96
N ASP A 165 13.62 -10.79 -6.94
CA ASP A 165 14.72 -11.61 -6.43
C ASP A 165 15.23 -12.62 -7.46
N SER A 166 14.32 -13.15 -8.30
CA SER A 166 14.66 -14.12 -9.33
C SER A 166 15.28 -13.50 -10.59
N LEU A 167 14.80 -12.32 -11.00
CA LEU A 167 15.21 -11.67 -12.24
C LEU A 167 16.41 -10.73 -12.05
N MET A 168 16.68 -10.27 -10.83
CA MET A 168 17.79 -9.41 -10.49
C MET A 168 18.75 -10.07 -9.49
N PRO A 169 19.45 -11.15 -9.91
CA PRO A 169 20.35 -11.86 -9.02
C PRO A 169 21.52 -10.95 -8.60
N GLY A 170 21.84 -10.95 -7.32
CA GLY A 170 23.01 -10.28 -6.78
C GLY A 170 22.76 -9.03 -5.97
N GLY A 171 21.54 -8.77 -5.51
CA GLY A 171 21.31 -7.61 -4.64
C GLY A 171 19.93 -7.52 -4.01
N TYR A 172 18.98 -8.26 -4.50
CA TYR A 172 17.62 -8.24 -3.97
C TYR A 172 17.36 -9.51 -3.17
N ASN A 173 16.88 -9.37 -1.97
CA ASN A 173 16.49 -10.43 -1.05
C ASN A 173 15.20 -9.99 -0.34
N ASN A 174 14.17 -9.71 -1.15
CA ASN A 174 12.87 -9.28 -0.65
C ASN A 174 12.17 -10.45 0.05
N GLN A 175 12.22 -11.62 -0.59
CA GLN A 175 11.90 -12.89 0.05
C GLN A 175 13.15 -13.40 0.75
N ARG A 176 13.25 -13.14 2.03
CA ARG A 176 14.42 -13.48 2.83
C ARG A 176 14.88 -14.91 2.55
N TRP A 177 16.16 -15.05 2.23
CA TRP A 177 16.84 -16.35 2.03
C TRP A 177 16.31 -17.22 0.87
N GLN A 178 15.61 -16.66 -0.11
CA GLN A 178 15.21 -17.43 -1.31
C GLN A 178 16.42 -18.11 -1.97
N ASN A 179 17.55 -17.43 -2.06
CA ASN A 179 18.79 -17.89 -2.66
C ASN A 179 19.82 -18.40 -1.64
N GLY A 180 19.46 -18.44 -0.35
CA GLY A 180 20.37 -18.65 0.77
C GLY A 180 21.21 -17.42 1.08
N VAL A 181 21.56 -17.22 2.34
CA VAL A 181 22.54 -16.22 2.76
C VAL A 181 23.91 -16.82 2.61
N VAL A 182 24.72 -16.21 1.77
CA VAL A 182 26.11 -16.66 1.56
C VAL A 182 27.01 -15.77 2.41
N GLY A 183 27.59 -16.32 3.45
CA GLY A 183 28.60 -15.68 4.28
C GLY A 183 30.00 -16.12 3.90
N GLN A 184 30.96 -15.20 4.00
CA GLN A 184 32.37 -15.55 3.84
C GLN A 184 32.95 -15.98 5.19
N LEU A 185 33.47 -17.20 5.25
CA LEU A 185 34.17 -17.69 6.43
C LEU A 185 35.53 -16.99 6.60
N GLU A 186 36.09 -17.02 7.82
CA GLU A 186 37.42 -16.46 8.13
C GLU A 186 38.54 -17.02 7.24
N ASN A 187 38.36 -18.23 6.71
CA ASN A 187 39.32 -18.90 5.80
C ASN A 187 39.17 -18.42 4.33
N GLY A 188 38.27 -17.46 4.05
CA GLY A 188 38.00 -16.95 2.71
C GLY A 188 37.02 -17.77 1.89
N ASN A 189 36.55 -18.93 2.36
CA ASN A 189 35.53 -19.73 1.68
C ASN A 189 34.14 -19.14 1.88
N TRP A 190 33.25 -19.38 0.90
CA TRP A 190 31.84 -18.99 0.98
C TRP A 190 31.01 -20.15 1.51
N GLU A 191 30.23 -19.90 2.52
CA GLU A 191 29.27 -20.88 3.06
C GLU A 191 27.84 -20.34 2.99
N VAL A 192 26.90 -21.23 2.66
CA VAL A 192 25.46 -20.92 2.75
C VAL A 192 25.06 -21.05 4.21
N THR A 193 24.91 -19.92 4.89
CA THR A 193 24.55 -19.87 6.32
C THR A 193 23.06 -20.08 6.55
N GLU A 194 22.22 -19.82 5.53
CA GLU A 194 20.79 -20.04 5.59
C GLU A 194 20.37 -21.05 4.49
N PRO A 195 19.55 -22.07 4.82
CA PRO A 195 19.19 -23.10 3.87
C PRO A 195 18.29 -22.55 2.75
N ARG A 196 18.46 -23.08 1.54
CA ARG A 196 17.51 -22.86 0.45
C ARG A 196 16.12 -23.26 0.89
N GLY A 197 15.11 -22.40 0.63
CA GLY A 197 13.71 -22.66 0.96
C GLY A 197 13.18 -21.87 2.15
N SER A 198 14.03 -21.13 2.88
CA SER A 198 13.55 -20.21 3.93
C SER A 198 12.75 -19.04 3.35
N GLY A 199 12.95 -18.69 2.07
CA GLY A 199 12.08 -17.77 1.33
C GLY A 199 10.61 -18.23 1.29
N LEU A 200 10.34 -19.55 1.20
CA LEU A 200 8.98 -20.05 1.31
C LEU A 200 8.37 -19.78 2.68
N ILE A 201 9.15 -19.92 3.76
CA ILE A 201 8.69 -19.64 5.13
C ILE A 201 8.38 -18.14 5.28
N ASP A 202 9.19 -17.28 4.71
CA ASP A 202 8.98 -15.84 4.71
C ASP A 202 7.68 -15.47 3.99
N THR A 203 7.55 -15.86 2.71
CA THR A 203 6.33 -15.69 1.91
C THR A 203 5.07 -16.22 2.61
N MET A 204 5.11 -17.45 3.14
CA MET A 204 3.95 -18.03 3.81
C MET A 204 3.61 -17.29 5.11
N SER A 205 4.61 -16.82 5.86
CA SER A 205 4.39 -16.02 7.06
C SER A 205 3.73 -14.69 6.72
N ASP A 206 4.13 -14.04 5.63
CA ASP A 206 3.60 -12.76 5.16
C ASP A 206 2.16 -12.88 4.67
N LEU A 207 1.88 -13.92 3.89
CA LEU A 207 0.50 -14.24 3.51
C LEU A 207 -0.38 -14.54 4.71
N ILE A 208 0.12 -15.26 5.73
CA ILE A 208 -0.61 -15.51 6.97
C ILE A 208 -0.83 -14.20 7.74
N CYS A 209 0.16 -13.32 7.85
CA CYS A 209 0.02 -12.01 8.49
C CYS A 209 -1.04 -11.14 7.79
N ASN A 210 -1.01 -11.07 6.46
CA ASN A 210 -2.04 -10.38 5.68
C ASN A 210 -3.43 -10.99 5.89
N PHE A 211 -3.55 -12.33 5.85
CA PHE A 211 -4.80 -13.05 6.08
C PHE A 211 -5.37 -12.75 7.46
N VAL A 212 -4.55 -12.85 8.52
CA VAL A 212 -4.96 -12.55 9.90
C VAL A 212 -5.41 -11.10 10.04
N GLY A 213 -4.61 -10.15 9.50
CA GLY A 213 -4.99 -8.73 9.49
C GLY A 213 -6.31 -8.47 8.79
N THR A 214 -6.52 -9.12 7.63
CA THR A 214 -7.77 -9.06 6.86
C THR A 214 -8.96 -9.57 7.68
N LEU A 215 -8.83 -10.73 8.34
CA LEU A 215 -9.91 -11.29 9.18
C LEU A 215 -10.20 -10.44 10.41
N CYS A 216 -9.15 -9.98 11.11
CA CYS A 216 -9.30 -9.11 12.29
C CYS A 216 -10.09 -7.85 11.98
N PHE A 217 -10.00 -7.33 10.75
CA PHE A 217 -10.77 -6.18 10.31
C PHE A 217 -12.15 -6.57 9.77
N LEU A 218 -12.23 -7.51 8.84
CA LEU A 218 -13.47 -7.80 8.13
C LEU A 218 -14.51 -8.54 8.96
N VAL A 219 -14.12 -9.37 9.93
CA VAL A 219 -15.09 -10.07 10.79
C VAL A 219 -15.94 -9.07 11.60
N PRO A 220 -15.38 -8.09 12.32
CA PRO A 220 -16.18 -7.03 12.94
C PRO A 220 -17.02 -6.21 11.95
N VAL A 221 -16.47 -5.90 10.76
CA VAL A 221 -17.19 -5.17 9.72
C VAL A 221 -18.38 -5.99 9.21
N LEU A 222 -18.22 -7.29 8.97
CA LEU A 222 -19.31 -8.17 8.55
C LEU A 222 -20.40 -8.25 9.60
N VAL A 223 -20.05 -8.39 10.88
CA VAL A 223 -21.02 -8.35 11.99
C VAL A 223 -21.80 -7.03 12.01
N LEU A 224 -21.10 -5.91 11.78
CA LEU A 224 -21.73 -4.61 11.66
C LEU A 224 -22.70 -4.54 10.46
N PHE A 225 -22.33 -5.09 9.33
CA PHE A 225 -23.14 -5.11 8.10
C PHE A 225 -24.38 -6.00 8.26
N VAL A 226 -24.25 -7.17 8.91
CA VAL A 226 -25.40 -8.04 9.21
C VAL A 226 -26.41 -7.33 10.10
N LYS A 227 -25.94 -6.60 11.12
CA LYS A 227 -26.81 -5.85 12.05
C LYS A 227 -27.38 -4.58 11.43
N LYS A 228 -26.62 -3.91 10.57
CA LYS A 228 -26.97 -2.62 9.93
C LYS A 228 -26.42 -2.57 8.50
N PRO A 229 -27.11 -3.18 7.51
CA PRO A 229 -26.63 -3.28 6.13
C PRO A 229 -26.29 -1.93 5.49
N SER A 230 -27.03 -0.86 5.82
CA SER A 230 -26.74 0.49 5.34
C SER A 230 -25.37 1.06 5.72
N ARG A 231 -24.67 0.43 6.68
CA ARG A 231 -23.32 0.81 7.05
C ARG A 231 -22.26 0.47 5.97
N ALA A 232 -22.58 -0.39 5.01
CA ALA A 232 -21.72 -0.61 3.86
C ALA A 232 -21.45 0.67 3.07
N GLU A 233 -22.37 1.61 3.06
CA GLU A 233 -22.22 2.92 2.41
C GLU A 233 -21.12 3.79 3.01
N LEU A 234 -20.65 3.51 4.24
CA LEU A 234 -19.52 4.22 4.85
C LEU A 234 -18.23 4.09 4.03
N PHE A 235 -18.12 3.03 3.26
CA PHE A 235 -16.98 2.73 2.40
C PHE A 235 -17.24 3.11 0.93
N ALA A 236 -18.40 3.69 0.62
CA ALA A 236 -18.76 4.06 -0.74
C ALA A 236 -17.81 5.14 -1.29
N LEU A 237 -17.37 4.93 -2.53
CA LEU A 237 -16.54 5.86 -3.26
C LEU A 237 -17.36 7.07 -3.73
N GLU A 238 -16.82 8.26 -3.56
CA GLU A 238 -17.41 9.46 -4.16
C GLU A 238 -17.13 9.49 -5.67
N ARG A 239 -18.15 9.66 -6.50
CA ARG A 239 -17.93 9.91 -7.92
C ARG A 239 -17.47 11.36 -8.13
N ARG A 240 -16.42 11.57 -8.88
CA ARG A 240 -16.02 12.90 -9.35
C ARG A 240 -17.12 13.47 -10.22
N GLN A 241 -17.84 14.49 -9.73
CA GLN A 241 -18.80 15.23 -10.57
C GLN A 241 -18.05 15.86 -11.75
N LYS A 242 -18.60 15.69 -12.96
CA LYS A 242 -18.14 16.46 -14.12
C LYS A 242 -18.26 17.94 -13.74
N ARG A 243 -17.18 18.70 -13.84
CA ARG A 243 -17.21 20.15 -13.75
C ARG A 243 -18.12 20.61 -14.91
N THR A 244 -19.40 20.89 -14.61
CA THR A 244 -20.27 21.60 -15.56
C THR A 244 -19.55 22.91 -15.85
N LYS A 245 -19.13 23.11 -17.10
CA LYS A 245 -18.70 24.45 -17.53
C LYS A 245 -19.88 25.37 -17.19
N LYS A 246 -19.67 26.35 -16.30
CA LYS A 246 -20.61 27.45 -16.14
C LYS A 246 -20.96 27.91 -17.56
N ALA A 247 -22.20 27.76 -17.97
CA ALA A 247 -22.68 28.32 -19.21
C ALA A 247 -22.23 29.79 -19.24
N ARG A 248 -21.58 30.22 -20.30
CA ARG A 248 -21.30 31.64 -20.48
C ARG A 248 -22.67 32.31 -20.44
N PRO A 249 -22.84 33.39 -19.67
CA PRO A 249 -24.08 34.16 -19.71
C PRO A 249 -24.38 34.53 -21.15
N SER A 250 -25.63 34.38 -21.55
CA SER A 250 -26.10 34.73 -22.88
C SER A 250 -25.81 36.22 -23.16
N PRO A 251 -25.63 36.62 -24.43
CA PRO A 251 -25.39 38.01 -24.78
C PRO A 251 -26.46 38.98 -24.24
N GLU A 252 -27.67 38.48 -24.01
CA GLU A 252 -28.82 39.25 -23.49
C GLU A 252 -28.76 39.57 -22.00
N GLU A 253 -27.88 38.91 -21.21
CA GLU A 253 -27.67 39.23 -19.79
C GLU A 253 -26.53 40.25 -19.56
N ARG A 254 -26.03 40.87 -20.62
CA ARG A 254 -24.92 41.85 -20.57
C ARG A 254 -25.32 43.30 -20.87
N GLU A 255 -26.62 43.58 -21.00
CA GLU A 255 -27.16 44.95 -21.15
C GLU A 255 -27.69 45.50 -19.85
#